data_52df94c3566c873e3d59b2db76de0c7f
#
_entry.id   52df94c3566c873e3d59b2db76de0c7f
#
_cell.length_a   1.000
_cell.length_b   1.000
_cell.length_c   1.000
_cell.angle_alpha   90.00
_cell.angle_beta   90.00
_cell.angle_gamma   90.00
#
_symmetry.space_group_name_H-M   'P 1'
#
loop_
_entity.id
_entity.type
_entity.pdbx_description
1 polymer ?
#
loop_
_entity_poly.entity_id
_entity_poly.type
_entity_poly.pdbx_seq_one_letter_code
_entity_poly.pdbx_strand_id
1 'polypeptide(L)'
;MGIVIAVASGKGGTGKTSVTGGVAAALAMAGQRVLCIDMDIGLRNLDISLGLSDRALMDFADVALGRCTLSRAAVRHPDLKELSLLTAPMSLPPSLSPYRVRSMLSAARTLYDYILIDAPAGLGPGFQYAVCGADRALVVATNDASSLRDAQRVVAELDWLPQVHLVMN
;
A
#
# COMPACT_ATOMS: atom_id res chain seq x y z
N MET A 1 14.85 6.69 -9.02
CA MET A 1 13.68 5.84 -9.30
C MET A 1 12.99 5.55 -7.98
N GLY A 2 11.67 5.77 -7.90
CA GLY A 2 10.93 5.67 -6.64
C GLY A 2 11.01 4.27 -6.00
N ILE A 3 10.97 4.23 -4.67
CA ILE A 3 11.03 3.00 -3.87
C ILE A 3 9.62 2.55 -3.51
N VAL A 4 9.30 1.27 -3.77
CA VAL A 4 8.02 0.65 -3.39
C VAL A 4 8.19 -0.12 -2.09
N ILE A 5 7.39 0.22 -1.08
CA ILE A 5 7.40 -0.39 0.24
C ILE A 5 6.02 -0.99 0.51
N ALA A 6 5.94 -2.31 0.66
CA ALA A 6 4.73 -2.97 1.10
C ALA A 6 4.64 -2.92 2.63
N VAL A 7 3.52 -2.43 3.16
CA VAL A 7 3.21 -2.49 4.60
C VAL A 7 2.23 -3.62 4.81
N ALA A 8 2.64 -4.64 5.52
CA ALA A 8 1.91 -5.90 5.67
C ALA A 8 1.70 -6.27 7.14
N SER A 9 0.77 -7.16 7.41
CA SER A 9 0.56 -7.73 8.74
C SER A 9 -0.06 -9.12 8.62
N GLY A 10 0.24 -9.99 9.56
CA GLY A 10 -0.31 -11.36 9.58
C GLY A 10 -1.78 -11.43 9.99
N LYS A 11 -2.29 -10.42 10.72
CA LYS A 11 -3.69 -10.34 11.16
C LYS A 11 -4.21 -8.90 11.09
N GLY A 12 -5.54 -8.73 11.15
CA GLY A 12 -6.19 -7.43 11.28
C GLY A 12 -5.95 -6.78 12.65
N GLY A 13 -6.09 -5.45 12.72
CA GLY A 13 -6.02 -4.69 13.98
C GLY A 13 -4.62 -4.42 14.51
N THR A 14 -3.55 -4.75 13.79
CA THR A 14 -2.16 -4.46 14.20
C THR A 14 -1.74 -3.00 14.04
N GLY A 15 -2.58 -2.16 13.42
CA GLY A 15 -2.25 -0.76 13.13
C GLY A 15 -1.51 -0.53 11.82
N LYS A 16 -1.50 -1.50 10.92
CA LYS A 16 -0.84 -1.44 9.62
C LYS A 16 -1.20 -0.16 8.84
N THR A 17 -2.48 0.14 8.67
CA THR A 17 -2.98 1.34 7.98
C THR A 17 -2.51 2.64 8.66
N SER A 18 -2.49 2.67 10.00
CA SER A 18 -1.97 3.83 10.76
C SER A 18 -0.47 4.01 10.56
N VAL A 19 0.30 2.92 10.53
CA VAL A 19 1.74 2.96 10.22
C VAL A 19 1.95 3.44 8.78
N THR A 20 1.18 2.93 7.81
CA THR A 20 1.25 3.37 6.41
C THR A 20 1.01 4.87 6.29
N GLY A 21 -0.09 5.38 6.86
CA GLY A 21 -0.44 6.81 6.82
C GLY A 21 0.59 7.68 7.56
N GLY A 22 1.06 7.25 8.74
CA GLY A 22 2.05 7.99 9.52
C GLY A 22 3.40 8.10 8.81
N VAL A 23 3.92 7.01 8.25
CA VAL A 23 5.17 7.02 7.47
C VAL A 23 5.02 7.87 6.21
N ALA A 24 3.89 7.77 5.52
CA ALA A 24 3.62 8.57 4.33
C ALA A 24 3.58 10.08 4.64
N ALA A 25 2.89 10.47 5.71
CA ALA A 25 2.83 11.86 6.15
C ALA A 25 4.22 12.40 6.52
N ALA A 26 5.02 11.63 7.28
CA ALA A 26 6.37 12.02 7.67
C ALA A 26 7.29 12.22 6.45
N LEU A 27 7.25 11.32 5.47
CA LEU A 27 8.01 11.45 4.22
C LEU A 27 7.57 12.68 3.41
N ALA A 28 6.26 12.91 3.29
CA ALA A 28 5.72 14.08 2.58
C ALA A 28 6.11 15.39 3.27
N MET A 29 6.08 15.45 4.61
CA MET A 29 6.56 16.60 5.39
C MET A 29 8.07 16.83 5.22
N ALA A 30 8.84 15.78 4.93
CA ALA A 30 10.26 15.87 4.58
C ALA A 30 10.50 16.25 3.10
N GLY A 31 9.45 16.61 2.35
CA GLY A 31 9.53 17.07 0.96
C GLY A 31 9.63 15.94 -0.08
N GLN A 32 9.40 14.69 0.32
CA GLN A 32 9.40 13.56 -0.62
C GLN A 32 8.03 13.42 -1.29
N ARG A 33 8.00 13.14 -2.59
CA ARG A 33 6.77 12.84 -3.32
C ARG A 33 6.31 11.43 -2.97
N VAL A 34 5.17 11.31 -2.30
CA VAL A 34 4.67 10.05 -1.76
C VAL A 34 3.34 9.66 -2.40
N LEU A 35 3.23 8.42 -2.85
CA LEU A 35 1.98 7.79 -3.23
C LEU A 35 1.64 6.71 -2.21
N CYS A 36 0.50 6.83 -1.56
CA CYS A 36 -0.12 5.72 -0.84
C CYS A 36 -1.05 4.96 -1.77
N ILE A 37 -1.01 3.63 -1.70
CA ILE A 37 -1.95 2.76 -2.43
C ILE A 37 -2.64 1.87 -1.40
N ASP A 38 -3.94 2.02 -1.26
CA ASP A 38 -4.77 1.09 -0.48
C ASP A 38 -5.03 -0.17 -1.32
N MET A 39 -4.60 -1.32 -0.85
CA MET A 39 -4.89 -2.62 -1.46
C MET A 39 -5.72 -3.53 -0.55
N ASP A 40 -6.32 -2.98 0.51
CA ASP A 40 -7.28 -3.69 1.37
C ASP A 40 -8.69 -3.63 0.73
N ILE A 41 -8.94 -4.61 -0.13
CA ILE A 41 -10.11 -4.66 -1.00
C ILE A 41 -11.40 -4.68 -0.19
N GLY A 42 -12.32 -3.77 -0.50
CA GLY A 42 -13.63 -3.67 0.11
C GLY A 42 -13.69 -2.90 1.44
N LEU A 43 -12.60 -2.79 2.20
CA LEU A 43 -12.57 -2.07 3.48
C LEU A 43 -12.21 -0.59 3.32
N ARG A 44 -11.25 -0.25 2.46
CA ARG A 44 -10.88 1.13 2.12
C ARG A 44 -10.67 2.02 3.36
N ASN A 45 -9.75 1.60 4.24
CA ASN A 45 -9.52 2.31 5.50
C ASN A 45 -8.44 3.39 5.41
N LEU A 46 -7.59 3.36 4.38
CA LEU A 46 -6.48 4.29 4.26
C LEU A 46 -6.94 5.70 3.90
N ASP A 47 -8.01 5.85 3.12
CA ASP A 47 -8.62 7.14 2.81
C ASP A 47 -9.18 7.82 4.07
N ILE A 48 -9.82 7.06 4.97
CA ILE A 48 -10.28 7.54 6.29
C ILE A 48 -9.09 8.00 7.13
N SER A 49 -8.04 7.17 7.20
CA SER A 49 -6.83 7.45 7.98
C SER A 49 -6.11 8.72 7.51
N LEU A 50 -6.17 9.03 6.22
CA LEU A 50 -5.57 10.22 5.62
C LEU A 50 -6.53 11.41 5.50
N GLY A 51 -7.77 11.31 5.97
CA GLY A 51 -8.78 12.39 5.84
C GLY A 51 -9.20 12.68 4.40
N LEU A 52 -9.13 11.67 3.52
CA LEU A 52 -9.42 11.77 2.09
C LEU A 52 -10.67 10.99 1.67
N SER A 53 -11.53 10.62 2.63
CA SER A 53 -12.76 9.87 2.38
C SER A 53 -13.61 10.53 1.28
N ASP A 54 -14.21 9.70 0.43
CA ASP A 54 -15.14 10.08 -0.64
C ASP A 54 -14.58 11.03 -1.72
N ARG A 55 -13.25 11.23 -1.75
CA ARG A 55 -12.61 12.08 -2.78
C ARG A 55 -12.19 11.32 -4.04
N ALA A 56 -12.03 10.01 -3.96
CA ALA A 56 -11.56 9.19 -5.06
C ALA A 56 -12.73 8.72 -5.95
N LEU A 57 -12.65 9.00 -7.24
CA LEU A 57 -13.60 8.51 -8.26
C LEU A 57 -13.10 7.26 -8.97
N MET A 58 -11.79 7.02 -8.94
CA MET A 58 -11.09 5.92 -9.60
C MET A 58 -10.21 5.21 -8.58
N ASP A 59 -9.87 3.97 -8.84
CA ASP A 59 -9.07 3.13 -7.94
C ASP A 59 -7.81 2.58 -8.63
N PHE A 60 -6.98 1.81 -7.88
CA PHE A 60 -5.75 1.26 -8.44
C PHE A 60 -6.00 0.25 -9.56
N ALA A 61 -7.12 -0.47 -9.53
CA ALA A 61 -7.45 -1.43 -10.59
C ALA A 61 -7.79 -0.73 -11.90
N ASP A 62 -8.43 0.43 -11.87
CA ASP A 62 -8.68 1.24 -13.06
C ASP A 62 -7.37 1.67 -13.72
N VAL A 63 -6.38 2.09 -12.91
CA VAL A 63 -5.06 2.46 -13.42
C VAL A 63 -4.32 1.23 -13.97
N ALA A 64 -4.28 0.12 -13.22
CA ALA A 64 -3.60 -1.10 -13.62
C ALA A 64 -4.20 -1.72 -14.90
N LEU A 65 -5.51 -1.54 -15.13
CA LEU A 65 -6.22 -1.99 -16.33
C LEU A 65 -6.15 -0.99 -17.50
N GLY A 66 -5.52 0.17 -17.29
CA GLY A 66 -5.40 1.20 -18.34
C GLY A 66 -6.68 1.98 -18.62
N ARG A 67 -7.67 1.94 -17.73
CA ARG A 67 -8.94 2.68 -17.87
C ARG A 67 -8.76 4.18 -17.62
N CYS A 68 -7.77 4.55 -16.81
CA CYS A 68 -7.38 5.94 -16.55
C CYS A 68 -5.88 6.05 -16.27
N THR A 69 -5.34 7.27 -16.31
CA THR A 69 -3.96 7.54 -15.93
C THR A 69 -3.82 7.62 -14.41
N LEU A 70 -2.62 7.31 -13.89
CA LEU A 70 -2.32 7.43 -12.48
C LEU A 70 -2.58 8.86 -11.95
N SER A 71 -2.17 9.88 -12.70
CA SER A 71 -2.37 11.29 -12.30
C SER A 71 -3.84 11.70 -12.20
N ARG A 72 -4.74 11.01 -12.91
CA ARG A 72 -6.18 11.25 -12.83
C ARG A 72 -6.83 10.52 -11.67
N ALA A 73 -6.33 9.34 -11.33
CA ALA A 73 -6.89 8.51 -10.25
C ALA A 73 -6.37 8.91 -8.87
N ALA A 74 -5.10 9.35 -8.77
CA ALA A 74 -4.48 9.72 -7.51
C ALA A 74 -5.10 11.01 -6.94
N VAL A 75 -5.59 10.92 -5.70
CA VAL A 75 -6.14 12.06 -4.95
C VAL A 75 -5.03 12.72 -4.17
N ARG A 76 -4.76 14.00 -4.43
CA ARG A 76 -3.76 14.77 -3.72
C ARG A 76 -4.30 15.23 -2.35
N HIS A 77 -3.47 15.11 -1.31
CA HIS A 77 -3.82 15.56 0.02
C HIS A 77 -3.86 17.11 0.06
N PRO A 78 -4.89 17.74 0.65
CA PRO A 78 -5.04 19.20 0.62
C PRO A 78 -3.93 19.93 1.37
N ASP A 79 -3.49 19.42 2.51
CA ASP A 79 -2.50 20.05 3.38
C ASP A 79 -1.07 19.55 3.13
N LEU A 80 -0.90 18.24 2.84
CA LEU A 80 0.38 17.61 2.52
C LEU A 80 0.52 17.48 1.00
N LYS A 81 0.96 18.55 0.34
CA LYS A 81 0.99 18.65 -1.13
C LYS A 81 1.79 17.57 -1.84
N GLU A 82 2.77 16.98 -1.15
CA GLU A 82 3.62 15.90 -1.69
C GLU A 82 3.01 14.50 -1.45
N LEU A 83 1.85 14.41 -0.77
CA LEU A 83 1.14 13.15 -0.50
C LEU A 83 -0.04 12.98 -1.46
N SER A 84 -0.12 11.80 -2.07
CA SER A 84 -1.26 11.38 -2.90
C SER A 84 -1.74 9.99 -2.47
N LEU A 85 -3.03 9.73 -2.66
CA LEU A 85 -3.67 8.45 -2.36
C LEU A 85 -4.29 7.85 -3.63
N LEU A 86 -4.09 6.56 -3.83
CA LEU A 86 -4.79 5.72 -4.78
C LEU A 86 -5.56 4.66 -4.01
N THR A 87 -6.88 4.66 -4.14
CA THR A 87 -7.77 3.81 -3.32
C THR A 87 -7.91 2.39 -3.87
N ALA A 88 -8.42 1.49 -3.02
CA ALA A 88 -8.80 0.13 -3.40
C ALA A 88 -10.14 0.10 -4.17
N PRO A 89 -10.34 -0.86 -5.10
CA PRO A 89 -11.66 -1.17 -5.63
C PRO A 89 -12.53 -1.88 -4.59
N MET A 90 -13.84 -1.85 -4.79
CA MET A 90 -14.78 -2.59 -3.95
C MET A 90 -14.67 -4.12 -4.13
N SER A 91 -14.19 -4.55 -5.29
CA SER A 91 -13.91 -5.96 -5.59
C SER A 91 -12.79 -6.06 -6.64
N LEU A 92 -12.01 -7.14 -6.58
CA LEU A 92 -10.94 -7.37 -7.56
C LEU A 92 -11.56 -7.73 -8.93
N PRO A 93 -11.26 -6.96 -9.98
CA PRO A 93 -11.67 -7.32 -11.35
C PRO A 93 -10.99 -8.63 -11.79
N PRO A 94 -11.72 -9.56 -12.44
CA PRO A 94 -11.14 -10.84 -12.91
C PRO A 94 -9.96 -10.67 -13.89
N SER A 95 -9.91 -9.54 -14.60
CA SER A 95 -8.85 -9.21 -15.55
C SER A 95 -7.60 -8.60 -14.92
N LEU A 96 -7.61 -8.33 -13.59
CA LEU A 96 -6.44 -7.86 -12.88
C LEU A 96 -5.42 -8.99 -12.73
N SER A 97 -4.14 -8.67 -12.89
CA SER A 97 -3.04 -9.61 -12.71
C SER A 97 -1.85 -8.94 -12.02
N PRO A 98 -0.97 -9.71 -11.35
CA PRO A 98 0.26 -9.15 -10.76
C PRO A 98 1.14 -8.41 -11.79
N TYR A 99 1.14 -8.86 -13.04
CA TYR A 99 1.85 -8.19 -14.13
C TYR A 99 1.33 -6.76 -14.37
N ARG A 100 0.00 -6.57 -14.41
CA ARG A 100 -0.62 -5.24 -14.58
C ARG A 100 -0.34 -4.31 -13.40
N VAL A 101 -0.37 -4.86 -12.18
CA VAL A 101 -0.02 -4.10 -10.98
C VAL A 101 1.45 -3.69 -11.02
N ARG A 102 2.38 -4.59 -11.37
CA ARG A 102 3.81 -4.25 -11.54
C ARG A 102 4.02 -3.16 -12.60
N SER A 103 3.32 -3.22 -13.72
CA SER A 103 3.40 -2.18 -14.76
C SER A 103 2.94 -0.82 -14.24
N MET A 104 1.83 -0.76 -13.48
CA MET A 104 1.35 0.44 -12.81
C MET A 104 2.39 0.98 -11.81
N LEU A 105 2.97 0.12 -10.98
CA LEU A 105 4.02 0.52 -10.02
C LEU A 105 5.27 1.04 -10.72
N SER A 106 5.66 0.44 -11.86
CA SER A 106 6.79 0.92 -12.66
C SER A 106 6.54 2.33 -13.20
N ALA A 107 5.33 2.64 -13.64
CA ALA A 107 4.94 3.99 -14.02
C ALA A 107 4.93 4.95 -12.80
N ALA A 108 4.41 4.51 -11.65
CA ALA A 108 4.39 5.31 -10.43
C ALA A 108 5.80 5.73 -9.95
N ARG A 109 6.80 4.85 -10.10
CA ARG A 109 8.21 5.12 -9.72
C ARG A 109 8.84 6.29 -10.47
N THR A 110 8.30 6.71 -11.60
CA THR A 110 8.79 7.89 -12.34
C THR A 110 8.24 9.21 -11.77
N LEU A 111 7.13 9.14 -11.05
CA LEU A 111 6.40 10.31 -10.54
C LEU A 111 6.61 10.54 -9.04
N TYR A 112 6.86 9.48 -8.28
CA TYR A 112 6.96 9.50 -6.82
C TYR A 112 8.31 8.97 -6.35
N ASP A 113 8.80 9.52 -5.23
CA ASP A 113 10.05 9.08 -4.59
C ASP A 113 9.80 7.85 -3.70
N TYR A 114 8.62 7.78 -3.08
CA TYR A 114 8.16 6.65 -2.29
C TYR A 114 6.75 6.26 -2.67
N ILE A 115 6.51 4.94 -2.76
CA ILE A 115 5.20 4.34 -2.97
C ILE A 115 4.96 3.38 -1.81
N LEU A 116 4.00 3.71 -0.94
CA LEU A 116 3.62 2.89 0.21
C LEU A 116 2.34 2.13 -0.12
N ILE A 117 2.39 0.81 -0.01
CA ILE A 117 1.26 -0.06 -0.29
C ILE A 117 0.70 -0.59 1.03
N ASP A 118 -0.52 -0.20 1.39
CA ASP A 118 -1.25 -0.78 2.52
C ASP A 118 -1.84 -2.13 2.08
N ALA A 119 -1.19 -3.23 2.43
CA ALA A 119 -1.60 -4.57 2.03
C ALA A 119 -2.85 -5.03 2.81
N PRO A 120 -3.68 -5.95 2.31
CA PRO A 120 -4.69 -6.60 3.11
C PRO A 120 -4.05 -7.39 4.26
N ALA A 121 -4.83 -7.66 5.32
CA ALA A 121 -4.37 -8.47 6.44
C ALA A 121 -4.21 -9.93 6.03
N GLY A 122 -3.17 -10.61 6.52
CA GLY A 122 -2.90 -12.02 6.25
C GLY A 122 -2.31 -12.27 4.84
N LEU A 123 -2.33 -13.54 4.43
CA LEU A 123 -1.69 -14.06 3.21
C LEU A 123 -2.69 -14.44 2.12
N GLY A 124 -3.87 -13.82 2.12
CA GLY A 124 -4.91 -14.07 1.12
C GLY A 124 -4.54 -13.60 -0.30
N PRO A 125 -5.42 -13.82 -1.29
CA PRO A 125 -5.14 -13.48 -2.70
C PRO A 125 -4.75 -12.02 -2.94
N GLY A 126 -5.30 -11.08 -2.16
CA GLY A 126 -4.97 -9.65 -2.24
C GLY A 126 -3.53 -9.33 -1.86
N PHE A 127 -2.93 -10.12 -0.96
CA PHE A 127 -1.55 -9.95 -0.51
C PHE A 127 -0.54 -10.01 -1.67
N GLN A 128 -0.72 -10.95 -2.60
CA GLN A 128 0.17 -11.11 -3.75
C GLN A 128 0.20 -9.87 -4.65
N TYR A 129 -0.92 -9.18 -4.81
CA TYR A 129 -0.96 -7.91 -5.55
C TYR A 129 -0.19 -6.81 -4.81
N ALA A 130 -0.27 -6.77 -3.48
CA ALA A 130 0.38 -5.73 -2.69
C ALA A 130 1.92 -5.87 -2.68
N VAL A 131 2.44 -7.09 -2.76
CA VAL A 131 3.88 -7.33 -2.66
C VAL A 131 4.58 -7.56 -4.00
N CYS A 132 3.85 -7.84 -5.08
CA CYS A 132 4.42 -8.30 -6.36
C CYS A 132 5.43 -7.33 -7.01
N GLY A 133 5.45 -6.06 -6.63
CA GLY A 133 6.37 -5.05 -7.16
C GLY A 133 7.11 -4.29 -6.06
N ALA A 134 7.11 -4.79 -4.83
CA ALA A 134 7.79 -4.16 -3.70
C ALA A 134 9.32 -4.34 -3.77
N ASP A 135 10.06 -3.33 -3.31
CA ASP A 135 11.51 -3.39 -3.08
C ASP A 135 11.81 -3.77 -1.63
N ARG A 136 10.93 -3.39 -0.72
CA ARG A 136 11.05 -3.58 0.73
C ARG A 136 9.70 -3.87 1.35
N ALA A 137 9.69 -4.43 2.56
CA ALA A 137 8.48 -4.59 3.33
C ALA A 137 8.64 -4.12 4.78
N LEU A 138 7.56 -3.56 5.32
CA LEU A 138 7.36 -3.33 6.75
C LEU A 138 6.29 -4.30 7.23
N VAL A 139 6.63 -5.20 8.13
CA VAL A 139 5.69 -6.15 8.72
C VAL A 139 5.29 -5.62 10.09
N VAL A 140 4.02 -5.22 10.23
CA VAL A 140 3.49 -4.62 11.46
C VAL A 140 2.91 -5.70 12.36
N ALA A 141 3.37 -5.75 13.61
CA ALA A 141 2.91 -6.67 14.63
C ALA A 141 2.66 -5.93 15.95
N THR A 142 1.78 -6.49 16.78
CA THR A 142 1.57 -6.10 18.18
C THR A 142 2.33 -7.04 19.12
N ASN A 143 2.60 -6.59 20.35
CA ASN A 143 3.36 -7.37 21.34
C ASN A 143 2.50 -8.48 21.98
N ASP A 144 1.94 -9.37 21.16
CA ASP A 144 1.25 -10.58 21.61
C ASP A 144 1.71 -11.79 20.79
N ALA A 145 1.69 -12.96 21.41
CA ALA A 145 2.22 -14.21 20.83
C ALA A 145 1.53 -14.59 19.51
N SER A 146 0.23 -14.32 19.36
CA SER A 146 -0.51 -14.59 18.14
C SER A 146 -0.04 -13.68 17.00
N SER A 147 0.08 -12.36 17.25
CA SER A 147 0.53 -11.40 16.27
C SER A 147 1.95 -11.70 15.80
N LEU A 148 2.86 -12.02 16.72
CA LEU A 148 4.23 -12.39 16.38
C LEU A 148 4.33 -13.64 15.53
N ARG A 149 3.51 -14.69 15.86
CA ARG A 149 3.45 -15.91 15.03
C ARG A 149 2.95 -15.63 13.62
N ASP A 150 1.93 -14.78 13.50
CA ASP A 150 1.37 -14.44 12.19
C ASP A 150 2.35 -13.52 11.40
N ALA A 151 3.07 -12.62 12.08
CA ALA A 151 4.12 -11.83 11.46
C ALA A 151 5.29 -12.71 10.95
N GLN A 152 5.68 -13.75 11.69
CA GLN A 152 6.69 -14.73 11.22
C GLN A 152 6.30 -15.40 9.90
N ARG A 153 5.01 -15.73 9.74
CA ARG A 153 4.50 -16.31 8.48
C ARG A 153 4.59 -15.33 7.33
N VAL A 154 4.26 -14.05 7.58
CA VAL A 154 4.39 -13.00 6.57
C VAL A 154 5.86 -12.79 6.18
N VAL A 155 6.78 -12.74 7.15
CA VAL A 155 8.21 -12.61 6.89
C VAL A 155 8.73 -13.79 6.05
N ALA A 156 8.30 -15.02 6.37
CA ALA A 156 8.67 -16.20 5.59
C ALA A 156 8.14 -16.16 4.14
N GLU A 157 6.96 -15.61 3.91
CA GLU A 157 6.39 -15.44 2.56
C GLU A 157 7.14 -14.35 1.76
N LEU A 158 7.85 -13.45 2.45
CA LEU A 158 8.59 -12.33 1.87
C LEU A 158 10.11 -12.57 1.82
N ASP A 159 10.59 -13.81 1.96
CA ASP A 159 12.02 -14.17 2.01
C ASP A 159 12.78 -13.81 0.73
N TRP A 160 12.08 -13.66 -0.38
CA TRP A 160 12.63 -13.20 -1.66
C TRP A 160 12.90 -11.68 -1.73
N LEU A 161 12.37 -10.88 -0.77
CA LEU A 161 12.66 -9.44 -0.69
C LEU A 161 14.00 -9.19 0.00
N PRO A 162 14.82 -8.26 -0.52
CA PRO A 162 16.14 -8.00 0.05
C PRO A 162 16.09 -7.33 1.43
N GLN A 163 14.98 -6.66 1.74
CA GLN A 163 14.80 -5.93 3.01
C GLN A 163 13.37 -6.09 3.53
N VAL A 164 13.25 -6.77 4.67
CA VAL A 164 12.00 -6.90 5.43
C VAL A 164 12.27 -6.42 6.85
N HIS A 165 11.49 -5.46 7.34
CA HIS A 165 11.62 -4.88 8.67
C HIS A 165 10.37 -5.18 9.49
N LEU A 166 10.56 -5.60 10.75
CA LEU A 166 9.48 -5.75 11.72
C LEU A 166 9.22 -4.41 12.41
N VAL A 167 7.97 -4.00 12.45
CA VAL A 167 7.50 -2.82 13.16
C VAL A 167 6.61 -3.26 14.31
N MET A 168 7.03 -2.99 15.54
CA MET A 168 6.25 -3.25 16.76
C MET A 168 5.39 -2.02 17.06
N ASN A 169 4.07 -2.20 17.09
CA ASN A 169 3.09 -1.15 17.34
C ASN A 169 2.35 -1.37 18.67
#